data_6088744cd2cbb3f7d237fb2cbc0d4431
#
_entry.id   6088744cd2cbb3f7d237fb2cbc0d4431
#
_cell.length_a   1.000
_cell.length_b   1.000
_cell.length_c   1.000
_cell.angle_alpha   90.00
_cell.angle_beta   90.00
_cell.angle_gamma   90.00
#
_symmetry.space_group_name_H-M   'P 1'
#
loop_
_entity.id
_entity.type
_entity.pdbx_description
1 polymer ?
#
loop_
_entity_poly.entity_id
_entity_poly.type
_entity_poly.pdbx_seq_one_letter_code
_entity_poly.pdbx_strand_id
1 'polypeptide(L)'
;MPSVQAAYDLIQAGEIGDVVQTIGMGPHRLNIQTRPDWFFDYDQYGGILCDIASHQIDQFLFFTGSKNVEIINSSTGNFSNPEHNKFEDFGEILIHGDKGRGYIRVDWYTPDALPNWGDGRLTILGTKGYIELRKYVDLVGREGTDHLFLVNNKKYEYKNASKEPLTYFKRLMGDVINRTSTAM
;
A
#
# COMPACT_ATOMS: atom_id res chain seq x y z
N MET A 1 -7.93 4.24 -3.82
CA MET A 1 -8.02 3.27 -4.93
C MET A 1 -9.30 2.44 -4.77
N PRO A 2 -9.95 2.05 -5.87
CA PRO A 2 -11.17 1.24 -5.82
C PRO A 2 -11.02 -0.08 -5.06
N SER A 3 -9.95 -0.83 -5.29
CA SER A 3 -9.66 -2.08 -4.57
C SER A 3 -9.48 -1.91 -3.06
N VAL A 4 -8.91 -0.78 -2.62
CA VAL A 4 -8.75 -0.45 -1.20
C VAL A 4 -10.12 -0.20 -0.56
N GLN A 5 -11.02 0.51 -1.26
CA GLN A 5 -12.40 0.72 -0.79
C GLN A 5 -13.17 -0.60 -0.71
N ALA A 6 -13.08 -1.44 -1.77
CA ALA A 6 -13.72 -2.75 -1.77
C ALA A 6 -13.25 -3.65 -0.63
N ALA A 7 -11.93 -3.66 -0.35
CA ALA A 7 -11.37 -4.40 0.77
C ALA A 7 -11.89 -3.89 2.12
N TYR A 8 -11.96 -2.57 2.29
CA TYR A 8 -12.51 -1.97 3.49
C TYR A 8 -13.97 -2.39 3.72
N ASP A 9 -14.80 -2.34 2.69
CA ASP A 9 -16.21 -2.72 2.78
C ASP A 9 -16.38 -4.19 3.17
N LEU A 10 -15.54 -5.10 2.63
CA LEU A 10 -15.51 -6.52 3.03
C LEU A 10 -15.08 -6.72 4.49
N ILE A 11 -14.10 -5.95 4.97
CA ILE A 11 -13.67 -5.99 6.37
C ILE A 11 -14.80 -5.50 7.28
N GLN A 12 -15.46 -4.39 6.95
CA GLN A 12 -16.61 -3.90 7.71
C GLN A 12 -17.78 -4.89 7.72
N ALA A 13 -17.95 -5.68 6.66
CA ALA A 13 -18.92 -6.78 6.59
C ALA A 13 -18.51 -8.02 7.42
N GLY A 14 -17.31 -8.03 8.02
CA GLY A 14 -16.79 -9.12 8.85
C GLY A 14 -16.31 -10.34 8.06
N GLU A 15 -16.07 -10.22 6.76
CA GLU A 15 -15.71 -11.33 5.87
C GLU A 15 -14.39 -12.04 6.27
N ILE A 16 -13.45 -11.32 6.87
CA ILE A 16 -12.18 -11.88 7.35
C ILE A 16 -12.00 -11.80 8.88
N GLY A 17 -13.05 -11.37 9.62
CA GLY A 17 -12.96 -11.12 11.06
C GLY A 17 -12.12 -9.88 11.40
N ASP A 18 -11.48 -9.87 12.57
CA ASP A 18 -10.62 -8.77 13.01
C ASP A 18 -9.30 -8.80 12.26
N VAL A 19 -8.83 -7.63 11.82
CA VAL A 19 -7.55 -7.51 11.11
C VAL A 19 -6.40 -7.78 12.08
N VAL A 20 -5.49 -8.67 11.68
CA VAL A 20 -4.33 -9.09 12.48
C VAL A 20 -3.05 -8.45 11.93
N GLN A 21 -2.89 -8.46 10.59
CA GLN A 21 -1.66 -7.99 9.96
C GLN A 21 -1.93 -7.43 8.57
N THR A 22 -1.13 -6.42 8.19
CA THR A 22 -0.97 -6.02 6.79
C THR A 22 0.45 -6.28 6.31
N ILE A 23 0.58 -6.72 5.05
CA ILE A 23 1.87 -6.78 4.33
C ILE A 23 1.74 -5.91 3.10
N GLY A 24 2.38 -4.74 3.13
CA GLY A 24 2.35 -3.74 2.05
C GLY A 24 3.63 -3.75 1.22
N MET A 25 3.49 -3.88 -0.10
CA MET A 25 4.62 -3.77 -1.04
C MET A 25 4.40 -2.60 -1.98
N GLY A 26 5.41 -1.73 -2.07
CA GLY A 26 5.43 -0.54 -2.93
C GLY A 26 6.65 -0.49 -3.83
N PRO A 27 6.87 -1.50 -4.71
CA PRO A 27 7.95 -1.43 -5.69
C PRO A 27 7.61 -0.40 -6.76
N HIS A 28 8.62 0.38 -7.17
CA HIS A 28 8.52 1.40 -8.20
C HIS A 28 9.62 1.21 -9.25
N ARG A 29 9.39 1.70 -10.46
CA ARG A 29 10.43 1.79 -11.48
C ARG A 29 11.21 3.09 -11.29
N LEU A 30 12.53 2.98 -11.19
CA LEU A 30 13.39 4.12 -10.94
C LEU A 30 13.35 5.15 -12.08
N ASN A 31 13.42 4.67 -13.35
CA ASN A 31 13.52 5.54 -14.53
C ASN A 31 14.61 6.62 -14.37
N ILE A 32 15.80 6.22 -13.99
CA ILE A 32 16.91 7.07 -13.55
C ILE A 32 17.16 8.28 -14.47
N GLN A 33 17.07 8.07 -15.78
CA GLN A 33 17.31 9.09 -16.81
C GLN A 33 16.30 10.24 -16.81
N THR A 34 15.17 10.09 -16.12
CA THR A 34 14.11 11.10 -16.03
C THR A 34 14.10 11.81 -14.68
N ARG A 35 14.97 11.40 -13.75
CA ARG A 35 14.99 11.96 -12.41
C ARG A 35 15.90 13.18 -12.34
N PRO A 36 15.50 14.27 -11.69
CA PRO A 36 16.36 15.40 -11.41
C PRO A 36 17.39 15.06 -10.33
N ASP A 37 18.50 15.79 -10.28
CA ASP A 37 19.62 15.51 -9.36
C ASP A 37 19.20 15.48 -7.88
N TRP A 38 18.30 16.35 -7.46
CA TRP A 38 17.80 16.42 -6.07
C TRP A 38 17.14 15.11 -5.60
N PHE A 39 16.61 14.32 -6.52
CA PHE A 39 15.97 13.03 -6.22
C PHE A 39 16.95 12.00 -5.66
N PHE A 40 18.23 12.15 -5.91
CA PHE A 40 19.30 11.28 -5.42
C PHE A 40 20.00 11.82 -4.17
N ASP A 41 19.54 12.93 -3.61
CA ASP A 41 20.07 13.53 -2.41
C ASP A 41 19.08 13.33 -1.24
N TYR A 42 19.47 12.48 -0.27
CA TYR A 42 18.65 12.16 0.92
C TYR A 42 18.12 13.42 1.62
N ASP A 43 18.94 14.45 1.75
CA ASP A 43 18.56 15.71 2.43
C ASP A 43 17.46 16.47 1.69
N GLN A 44 17.21 16.14 0.41
CA GLN A 44 16.21 16.81 -0.42
C GLN A 44 14.94 15.96 -0.62
N TYR A 45 15.08 14.63 -0.85
CA TYR A 45 13.90 13.79 -1.09
C TYR A 45 13.39 13.06 0.18
N GLY A 46 14.18 13.05 1.27
CA GLY A 46 13.78 12.53 2.58
C GLY A 46 13.92 11.01 2.75
N GLY A 47 14.52 10.30 1.81
CA GLY A 47 14.71 8.84 1.84
C GLY A 47 13.50 8.05 1.36
N ILE A 48 13.73 6.79 0.99
CA ILE A 48 12.71 5.91 0.38
C ILE A 48 11.53 5.62 1.33
N LEU A 49 11.79 5.60 2.65
CA LEU A 49 10.73 5.35 3.63
C LEU A 49 9.74 6.52 3.70
N CYS A 50 10.22 7.76 3.60
CA CYS A 50 9.34 8.93 3.55
C CYS A 50 8.65 9.05 2.20
N ASP A 51 9.36 8.83 1.10
CA ASP A 51 8.85 9.00 -0.24
C ASP A 51 7.78 7.94 -0.59
N ILE A 52 8.05 6.65 -0.37
CA ILE A 52 7.15 5.57 -0.78
C ILE A 52 6.41 4.93 0.40
N ALA A 53 7.10 4.58 1.50
CA ALA A 53 6.50 3.78 2.55
C ALA A 53 5.40 4.52 3.33
N SER A 54 5.34 5.85 3.26
CA SER A 54 4.24 6.66 3.79
C SER A 54 2.87 6.15 3.32
N HIS A 55 2.75 5.72 2.07
CA HIS A 55 1.52 5.16 1.52
C HIS A 55 1.13 3.81 2.15
N GLN A 56 2.10 2.96 2.44
CA GLN A 56 1.87 1.66 3.08
C GLN A 56 1.59 1.81 4.58
N ILE A 57 2.21 2.79 5.23
CA ILE A 57 1.90 3.16 6.63
C ILE A 57 0.45 3.65 6.74
N ASP A 58 0.02 4.55 5.85
CA ASP A 58 -1.37 5.01 5.79
C ASP A 58 -2.35 3.84 5.62
N GLN A 59 -2.07 2.90 4.71
CA GLN A 59 -2.90 1.70 4.54
C GLN A 59 -2.92 0.80 5.78
N PHE A 60 -1.78 0.64 6.45
CA PHE A 60 -1.72 -0.10 7.72
C PHE A 60 -2.65 0.52 8.76
N LEU A 61 -2.56 1.84 8.97
CA LEU A 61 -3.41 2.57 9.92
C LEU A 61 -4.89 2.47 9.53
N PHE A 62 -5.19 2.64 8.24
CA PHE A 62 -6.55 2.58 7.71
C PHE A 62 -7.22 1.22 7.95
N PHE A 63 -6.53 0.11 7.66
CA PHE A 63 -7.12 -1.22 7.77
C PHE A 63 -7.14 -1.76 9.19
N THR A 64 -6.12 -1.47 10.01
CA THR A 64 -6.09 -1.93 11.41
C THR A 64 -6.91 -1.02 12.33
N GLY A 65 -7.07 0.25 11.96
CA GLY A 65 -7.63 1.27 12.84
C GLY A 65 -6.75 1.56 14.06
N SER A 66 -5.46 1.24 13.99
CA SER A 66 -4.48 1.53 15.04
C SER A 66 -4.32 3.03 15.23
N LYS A 67 -4.25 3.47 16.48
CA LYS A 67 -4.01 4.86 16.87
C LYS A 67 -2.64 5.08 17.48
N ASN A 68 -2.10 4.05 18.13
CA ASN A 68 -0.75 4.04 18.69
C ASN A 68 0.08 3.03 17.91
N VAL A 69 1.21 3.49 17.41
CA VAL A 69 2.07 2.71 16.51
C VAL A 69 3.52 2.86 16.95
N GLU A 70 4.25 1.75 16.95
CA GLU A 70 5.67 1.66 17.20
C GLU A 70 6.39 1.04 16.01
N ILE A 71 7.48 1.64 15.56
CA ILE A 71 8.39 1.04 14.58
C ILE A 71 9.34 0.12 15.35
N ILE A 72 9.20 -1.18 15.14
CA ILE A 72 10.03 -2.19 15.82
C ILE A 72 11.40 -2.30 15.15
N ASN A 73 11.41 -2.24 13.82
CA ASN A 73 12.62 -2.24 13.02
C ASN A 73 12.38 -1.53 11.70
N SER A 74 13.40 -0.85 11.22
CA SER A 74 13.45 -0.33 9.86
C SER A 74 14.85 -0.45 9.29
N SER A 75 14.94 -0.66 8.00
CA SER A 75 16.21 -0.81 7.29
C SER A 75 16.09 -0.18 5.91
N THR A 76 17.13 0.49 5.49
CA THR A 76 17.26 1.04 4.14
C THR A 76 18.61 0.66 3.54
N GLY A 77 18.72 0.73 2.24
CA GLY A 77 19.97 0.44 1.55
C GLY A 77 20.01 1.00 0.13
N ASN A 78 21.23 1.08 -0.38
CA ASN A 78 21.51 1.34 -1.78
C ASN A 78 22.33 0.16 -2.33
N PHE A 79 21.70 -0.71 -3.08
CA PHE A 79 22.32 -1.96 -3.56
C PHE A 79 22.72 -1.92 -5.02
N SER A 80 22.16 -1.00 -5.83
CA SER A 80 22.35 -1.01 -7.29
C SER A 80 22.69 0.35 -7.88
N ASN A 81 22.77 1.41 -7.09
CA ASN A 81 23.05 2.78 -7.56
C ASN A 81 24.22 3.42 -6.81
N PRO A 82 25.43 2.81 -6.84
CA PRO A 82 26.57 3.26 -6.03
C PRO A 82 27.09 4.65 -6.41
N GLU A 83 26.80 5.13 -7.63
CA GLU A 83 27.12 6.49 -8.08
C GLU A 83 26.29 7.56 -7.35
N HIS A 84 25.14 7.19 -6.77
CA HIS A 84 24.28 8.05 -5.99
C HIS A 84 24.34 7.65 -4.50
N ASN A 85 25.44 7.96 -3.84
CA ASN A 85 25.74 7.48 -2.48
C ASN A 85 24.80 7.96 -1.37
N LYS A 86 23.99 8.96 -1.63
CA LYS A 86 22.94 9.45 -0.73
C LYS A 86 21.54 8.92 -1.08
N PHE A 87 21.42 8.08 -2.09
CA PHE A 87 20.18 7.51 -2.54
C PHE A 87 19.91 6.17 -1.84
N GLU A 88 18.66 5.91 -1.53
CA GLU A 88 18.18 4.63 -1.02
C GLU A 88 17.28 4.00 -2.08
N ASP A 89 17.64 2.81 -2.54
CA ASP A 89 16.87 2.07 -3.55
C ASP A 89 16.03 0.93 -2.98
N PHE A 90 16.19 0.67 -1.68
CA PHE A 90 15.44 -0.32 -0.93
C PHE A 90 15.12 0.19 0.48
N GLY A 91 13.92 -0.19 0.99
CA GLY A 91 13.53 0.06 2.37
C GLY A 91 12.50 -0.92 2.88
N GLU A 92 12.58 -1.24 4.17
CA GLU A 92 11.59 -2.07 4.85
C GLU A 92 11.32 -1.57 6.27
N ILE A 93 10.09 -1.84 6.75
CA ILE A 93 9.64 -1.45 8.09
C ILE A 93 8.81 -2.57 8.70
N LEU A 94 9.06 -2.87 9.97
CA LEU A 94 8.20 -3.69 10.82
C LEU A 94 7.50 -2.79 11.85
N ILE A 95 6.16 -2.83 11.85
CA ILE A 95 5.31 -1.95 12.67
C ILE A 95 4.48 -2.78 13.64
N HIS A 96 4.41 -2.35 14.89
CA HIS A 96 3.43 -2.79 15.87
C HIS A 96 2.42 -1.68 16.15
N GLY A 97 1.15 -1.94 15.87
CA GLY A 97 0.04 -1.10 16.29
C GLY A 97 -0.69 -1.71 17.48
N ASP A 98 -1.48 -0.89 18.14
CA ASP A 98 -2.37 -1.33 19.23
C ASP A 98 -3.47 -2.29 18.76
N LYS A 99 -3.75 -2.34 17.45
CA LYS A 99 -4.78 -3.23 16.84
C LYS A 99 -4.26 -4.17 15.77
N GLY A 100 -2.97 -4.22 15.49
CA GLY A 100 -2.43 -5.11 14.48
C GLY A 100 -0.94 -4.95 14.25
N ARG A 101 -0.43 -5.71 13.28
CA ARG A 101 0.99 -5.74 12.87
C ARG A 101 1.12 -5.34 11.41
N GLY A 102 2.24 -4.72 11.07
CA GLY A 102 2.53 -4.33 9.69
C GLY A 102 3.94 -4.73 9.28
N TYR A 103 4.08 -5.23 8.06
CA TYR A 103 5.35 -5.32 7.36
C TYR A 103 5.24 -4.55 6.04
N ILE A 104 6.23 -3.72 5.78
CA ILE A 104 6.29 -2.87 4.59
C ILE A 104 7.62 -3.11 3.90
N ARG A 105 7.59 -3.28 2.59
CA ARG A 105 8.76 -3.25 1.70
C ARG A 105 8.52 -2.26 0.57
N VAL A 106 9.49 -1.40 0.33
CA VAL A 106 9.50 -0.44 -0.78
C VAL A 106 10.84 -0.52 -1.51
N ASP A 107 10.81 -0.36 -2.80
CA ASP A 107 12.02 -0.47 -3.62
C ASP A 107 11.88 0.25 -4.97
N TRP A 108 13.02 0.49 -5.62
CA TRP A 108 13.13 1.04 -6.97
C TRP A 108 13.52 -0.02 -8.00
N TYR A 109 13.08 -1.28 -7.79
CA TYR A 109 13.49 -2.45 -8.59
C TYR A 109 12.40 -3.01 -9.50
N THR A 110 11.34 -2.26 -9.83
CA THR A 110 10.37 -2.75 -10.80
C THR A 110 11.02 -2.93 -12.17
N PRO A 111 11.04 -4.17 -12.72
CA PRO A 111 11.68 -4.46 -14.00
C PRO A 111 10.97 -3.81 -15.18
N ASP A 112 11.72 -3.56 -16.28
CA ASP A 112 11.19 -2.92 -17.49
C ASP A 112 10.14 -3.77 -18.21
N ALA A 113 10.22 -5.09 -18.11
CA ALA A 113 9.23 -5.99 -18.69
C ALA A 113 7.84 -5.91 -18.05
N LEU A 114 7.72 -5.33 -16.84
CA LEU A 114 6.40 -5.12 -16.25
C LEU A 114 5.67 -4.00 -17.01
N PRO A 115 4.41 -4.21 -17.46
CA PRO A 115 3.68 -3.21 -18.28
C PRO A 115 3.20 -1.99 -17.47
N ASN A 116 3.70 -1.80 -16.26
CA ASN A 116 3.36 -0.72 -15.35
C ASN A 116 4.60 -0.20 -14.62
N TRP A 117 4.50 0.96 -14.01
CA TRP A 117 5.55 1.62 -13.23
C TRP A 117 5.85 0.93 -11.88
N GLY A 118 4.96 0.06 -11.39
CA GLY A 118 5.13 -0.64 -10.13
C GLY A 118 4.14 -1.80 -9.96
N ASP A 119 4.48 -2.77 -9.09
CA ASP A 119 3.63 -3.90 -8.72
C ASP A 119 3.18 -3.77 -7.26
N GLY A 120 2.40 -2.74 -6.99
CA GLY A 120 1.87 -2.48 -5.66
C GLY A 120 0.92 -3.57 -5.19
N ARG A 121 1.27 -4.23 -4.09
CA ARG A 121 0.48 -5.31 -3.48
C ARG A 121 0.19 -5.04 -2.02
N LEU A 122 -0.92 -5.58 -1.54
CA LEU A 122 -1.28 -5.54 -0.13
C LEU A 122 -1.97 -6.82 0.25
N THR A 123 -1.46 -7.49 1.28
CA THR A 123 -2.15 -8.61 1.93
C THR A 123 -2.69 -8.14 3.28
N ILE A 124 -3.96 -8.42 3.56
CA ILE A 124 -4.64 -8.09 4.82
C ILE A 124 -5.08 -9.41 5.44
N LEU A 125 -4.40 -9.82 6.50
CA LEU A 125 -4.73 -11.02 7.27
C LEU A 125 -5.72 -10.68 8.37
N GLY A 126 -6.80 -11.42 8.43
CA GLY A 126 -7.77 -11.37 9.51
C GLY A 126 -7.87 -12.68 10.27
N THR A 127 -8.65 -12.71 11.36
CA THR A 127 -8.84 -13.90 12.21
C THR A 127 -9.66 -15.01 11.55
N LYS A 128 -10.36 -14.74 10.45
CA LYS A 128 -11.24 -15.67 9.73
C LYS A 128 -10.93 -15.81 8.24
N GLY A 129 -9.89 -15.15 7.76
CA GLY A 129 -9.51 -15.16 6.35
C GLY A 129 -8.51 -14.07 6.00
N TYR A 130 -8.29 -13.87 4.72
CA TYR A 130 -7.41 -12.81 4.23
C TYR A 130 -7.92 -12.22 2.91
N ILE A 131 -7.45 -11.02 2.63
CA ILE A 131 -7.62 -10.33 1.35
C ILE A 131 -6.25 -10.05 0.76
N GLU A 132 -6.05 -10.33 -0.55
CA GLU A 132 -4.89 -9.88 -1.32
C GLU A 132 -5.36 -8.85 -2.36
N LEU A 133 -4.65 -7.73 -2.44
CA LEU A 133 -4.83 -6.71 -3.48
C LEU A 133 -3.62 -6.68 -4.41
N ARG A 134 -3.87 -6.74 -5.71
CA ARG A 134 -2.92 -6.39 -6.77
C ARG A 134 -3.44 -5.13 -7.44
N LYS A 135 -2.79 -4.01 -7.17
CA LYS A 135 -3.35 -2.69 -7.45
C LYS A 135 -3.33 -2.34 -8.94
N TYR A 136 -2.33 -2.81 -9.67
CA TYR A 136 -2.05 -2.35 -11.03
C TYR A 136 -2.01 -3.47 -12.06
N VAL A 137 -1.46 -4.63 -11.73
CA VAL A 137 -1.24 -5.71 -12.69
C VAL A 137 -1.51 -7.06 -12.03
N ASP A 138 -2.09 -7.97 -12.80
CA ASP A 138 -2.14 -9.39 -12.46
C ASP A 138 -1.20 -10.17 -13.39
N LEU A 139 -0.14 -10.74 -12.86
CA LEU A 139 0.87 -11.50 -13.61
C LEU A 139 0.30 -12.78 -14.27
N VAL A 140 -0.88 -13.24 -13.85
CA VAL A 140 -1.59 -14.37 -14.48
C VAL A 140 -2.35 -13.95 -15.74
N GLY A 141 -2.39 -12.63 -16.02
CA GLY A 141 -2.93 -12.08 -17.27
C GLY A 141 -4.38 -11.66 -17.23
N ARG A 142 -4.98 -11.46 -16.04
CA ARG A 142 -6.27 -10.79 -15.96
C ARG A 142 -6.11 -9.32 -16.34
N GLU A 143 -6.97 -8.84 -17.19
CA GLU A 143 -6.94 -7.46 -17.66
C GLU A 143 -7.37 -6.45 -16.59
N GLY A 144 -6.86 -5.23 -16.72
CA GLY A 144 -7.24 -4.08 -15.89
C GLY A 144 -6.39 -3.93 -14.64
N THR A 145 -6.94 -3.21 -13.68
CA THR A 145 -6.35 -2.87 -12.38
C THR A 145 -7.28 -3.27 -11.24
N ASP A 146 -6.86 -3.03 -10.01
CA ASP A 146 -7.70 -3.19 -8.82
C ASP A 146 -8.23 -4.63 -8.62
N HIS A 147 -7.31 -5.59 -8.75
CA HIS A 147 -7.62 -7.01 -8.51
C HIS A 147 -7.69 -7.28 -7.02
N LEU A 148 -8.79 -7.88 -6.58
CA LEU A 148 -9.03 -8.28 -5.19
C LEU A 148 -9.29 -9.78 -5.12
N PHE A 149 -8.60 -10.44 -4.20
CA PHE A 149 -8.78 -11.86 -3.88
C PHE A 149 -9.18 -11.98 -2.41
N LEU A 150 -10.34 -12.58 -2.16
CA LEU A 150 -10.84 -12.87 -0.83
C LEU A 150 -10.78 -14.38 -0.59
N VAL A 151 -10.22 -14.78 0.55
CA VAL A 151 -10.26 -16.17 1.02
C VAL A 151 -10.71 -16.18 2.47
N ASN A 152 -11.77 -16.93 2.79
CA ASN A 152 -12.24 -17.14 4.15
C ASN A 152 -12.78 -18.56 4.34
N ASN A 153 -13.33 -18.85 5.52
CA ASN A 153 -13.83 -20.20 5.86
C ASN A 153 -15.01 -20.67 5.00
N LYS A 154 -15.62 -19.79 4.19
CA LYS A 154 -16.83 -20.11 3.41
C LYS A 154 -16.59 -20.11 1.91
N LYS A 155 -15.64 -19.27 1.43
CA LYS A 155 -15.40 -19.05 0.01
C LYS A 155 -13.98 -18.58 -0.29
N TYR A 156 -13.57 -18.79 -1.53
CA TYR A 156 -12.51 -18.00 -2.18
C TYR A 156 -13.11 -17.30 -3.40
N GLU A 157 -12.75 -16.04 -3.59
CA GLU A 157 -13.38 -15.20 -4.61
C GLU A 157 -12.37 -14.22 -5.21
N TYR A 158 -12.46 -14.05 -6.52
CA TYR A 158 -11.79 -12.97 -7.25
C TYR A 158 -12.81 -11.89 -7.61
N LYS A 159 -12.44 -10.62 -7.40
CA LYS A 159 -13.22 -9.45 -7.84
C LYS A 159 -12.31 -8.44 -8.53
N ASN A 160 -12.70 -8.01 -9.73
CA ASN A 160 -12.15 -6.79 -10.32
C ASN A 160 -12.90 -5.60 -9.70
N ALA A 161 -12.20 -4.82 -8.89
CA ALA A 161 -12.78 -3.71 -8.15
C ALA A 161 -12.62 -2.35 -8.86
N SER A 162 -12.16 -2.31 -10.11
CA SER A 162 -11.87 -1.06 -10.84
C SER A 162 -13.07 -0.12 -10.99
N LYS A 163 -14.29 -0.67 -10.88
CA LYS A 163 -15.54 0.08 -10.97
C LYS A 163 -16.13 0.49 -9.61
N GLU A 164 -15.48 0.14 -8.51
CA GLU A 164 -15.96 0.56 -7.20
C GLU A 164 -15.88 2.08 -7.04
N PRO A 165 -16.90 2.70 -6.47
CA PRO A 165 -16.95 4.15 -6.36
C PRO A 165 -15.90 4.66 -5.37
N LEU A 166 -15.18 5.71 -5.76
CA LEU A 166 -14.30 6.46 -4.85
C LEU A 166 -15.15 7.50 -4.10
N THR A 167 -15.50 7.19 -2.87
CA THR A 167 -16.43 8.01 -2.07
C THR A 167 -15.74 9.17 -1.35
N TYR A 168 -14.39 9.19 -1.30
CA TYR A 168 -13.63 10.20 -0.55
C TYR A 168 -14.00 11.64 -0.89
N PHE A 169 -13.94 12.01 -2.18
CA PHE A 169 -14.26 13.39 -2.58
C PHE A 169 -15.71 13.77 -2.30
N LYS A 170 -16.65 12.84 -2.44
CA LYS A 170 -18.05 13.07 -2.09
C LYS A 170 -18.20 13.34 -0.59
N ARG A 171 -17.51 12.56 0.26
CA ARG A 171 -17.50 12.77 1.72
C ARG A 171 -16.84 14.09 2.08
N LEU A 172 -15.66 14.38 1.50
CA LEU A 172 -14.95 15.64 1.74
C LEU A 172 -15.81 16.85 1.37
N MET A 173 -16.47 16.83 0.21
CA MET A 173 -17.39 17.90 -0.17
C MET A 173 -18.57 18.02 0.79
N GLY A 174 -19.12 16.90 1.26
CA GLY A 174 -20.14 16.88 2.32
C GLY A 174 -19.64 17.53 3.60
N ASP A 175 -18.42 17.20 4.04
CA ASP A 175 -17.81 17.80 5.23
C ASP A 175 -17.59 19.31 5.09
N VAL A 176 -17.12 19.77 3.93
CA VAL A 176 -16.96 21.20 3.66
C VAL A 176 -18.28 21.93 3.73
N ILE A 177 -19.35 21.39 3.12
CA ILE A 177 -20.68 22.00 3.12
C ILE A 177 -21.29 22.01 4.51
N ASN A 178 -21.19 20.88 5.23
CA ASN A 178 -21.84 20.69 6.54
C ASN A 178 -20.95 21.08 7.72
N ARG A 179 -19.69 21.52 7.47
CA ARG A 179 -18.67 21.82 8.49
C ARG A 179 -18.44 20.66 9.46
N THR A 180 -18.36 19.44 8.93
CA THR A 180 -18.07 18.20 9.66
C THR A 180 -16.68 17.66 9.29
N SER A 181 -16.24 16.57 9.91
CA SER A 181 -14.95 15.91 9.66
C SER A 181 -15.16 14.40 9.66
N THR A 182 -15.86 13.89 8.65
CA THR A 182 -16.23 12.47 8.53
C THR A 182 -15.57 11.75 7.37
N ALA A 183 -14.86 12.50 6.51
CA ALA A 183 -14.21 11.95 5.30
C ALA A 183 -12.89 11.23 5.59
N MET A 184 -12.31 11.45 6.76
CA MET A 184 -11.04 10.85 7.21
C MET A 184 -11.28 9.68 8.15
#